data_91b700abaa0d877507272afb011d4c9c
#
_entry.id   91b700abaa0d877507272afb011d4c9c
#
_cell.length_a   1.000
_cell.length_b   1.000
_cell.length_c   1.000
_cell.angle_alpha   90.00
_cell.angle_beta   90.00
_cell.angle_gamma   90.00
#
_symmetry.space_group_name_H-M   'P 1'
#
loop_
_entity.id
_entity.type
_entity.pdbx_description
1 polymer ?
#
loop_
_entity_poly.entity_id
_entity_poly.type
_entity_poly.pdbx_seq_one_letter_code
_entity_poly.pdbx_strand_id
1 'polypeptide(L)'
;MTNVTIEQAVKGYLVFSAKEGKLFREGRSYLAGKTYHNRYLAIYEKLEDAVVNASQYPSEEGITIYEVSGWGQVTDFGKCKVTEWLKLDQIVAKKEWVALLGKQTNSNYASLRILAARLSEDAAVLKKLAQDKNQQVRSAVAENANTPALVLTKLGVAAEVNAMAI
;
A
#
# COMPACT_ATOMS: atom_id res chain seq x y z
N MET A 1 0.44 -19.74 -20.42
CA MET A 1 1.49 -18.74 -20.12
C MET A 1 2.24 -18.48 -21.40
N THR A 2 2.10 -17.30 -21.95
CA THR A 2 2.81 -16.88 -23.17
C THR A 2 4.04 -16.09 -22.75
N ASN A 3 5.22 -16.63 -22.99
CA ASN A 3 6.47 -15.88 -22.84
C ASN A 3 6.67 -15.04 -24.10
N VAL A 4 6.66 -13.73 -23.94
CA VAL A 4 6.90 -12.77 -25.03
C VAL A 4 8.16 -12.00 -24.68
N THR A 5 9.14 -11.98 -25.59
CA THR A 5 10.29 -11.08 -25.45
C THR A 5 9.86 -9.70 -25.95
N ILE A 6 9.87 -8.72 -25.07
CA ILE A 6 9.45 -7.35 -25.40
C ILE A 6 10.70 -6.45 -25.44
N GLU A 7 10.89 -5.74 -26.55
CA GLU A 7 11.93 -4.70 -26.65
C GLU A 7 11.54 -3.43 -25.89
N GLN A 8 10.24 -3.20 -25.66
CA GLN A 8 9.73 -2.07 -24.89
C GLN A 8 9.60 -2.42 -23.41
N ALA A 9 10.01 -1.48 -22.55
CA ALA A 9 9.86 -1.64 -21.10
C ALA A 9 8.38 -1.69 -20.68
N VAL A 10 8.04 -2.69 -19.87
CA VAL A 10 6.77 -2.72 -19.13
C VAL A 10 6.87 -1.68 -18.01
N LYS A 11 5.93 -0.73 -17.99
CA LYS A 11 5.80 0.26 -16.91
C LYS A 11 4.72 -0.16 -15.93
N GLY A 12 4.92 0.13 -14.65
CA GLY A 12 3.94 -0.16 -13.63
C GLY A 12 4.43 0.14 -12.22
N TYR A 13 3.87 -0.55 -11.26
CA TYR A 13 4.02 -0.26 -9.84
C TYR A 13 4.42 -1.50 -9.05
N LEU A 14 5.28 -1.30 -8.03
CA LEU A 14 5.64 -2.31 -7.06
C LEU A 14 5.51 -1.77 -5.64
N VAL A 15 5.05 -2.63 -4.73
CA VAL A 15 4.93 -2.34 -3.30
C VAL A 15 6.14 -2.91 -2.57
N PHE A 16 6.69 -2.12 -1.67
CA PHE A 16 7.77 -2.51 -0.77
C PHE A 16 7.41 -2.18 0.67
N SER A 17 7.93 -2.93 1.62
CA SER A 17 8.08 -2.45 2.99
C SER A 17 9.36 -1.61 3.09
N ALA A 18 9.30 -0.50 3.82
CA ALA A 18 10.43 0.39 4.04
C ALA A 18 10.82 0.39 5.53
N LYS A 19 12.01 -0.11 5.84
CA LYS A 19 12.55 -0.14 7.20
C LYS A 19 13.95 0.45 7.20
N GLU A 20 14.21 1.42 8.08
CA GLU A 20 15.53 2.03 8.23
C GLU A 20 16.13 2.58 6.91
N GLY A 21 15.27 3.16 6.05
CA GLY A 21 15.70 3.70 4.75
C GLY A 21 16.01 2.66 3.68
N LYS A 22 15.78 1.37 3.96
CA LYS A 22 15.92 0.27 2.99
C LYS A 22 14.54 -0.23 2.57
N LEU A 23 14.43 -0.60 1.30
CA LEU A 23 13.24 -1.22 0.73
C LEU A 23 13.38 -2.74 0.80
N PHE A 24 12.37 -3.41 1.31
CA PHE A 24 12.33 -4.86 1.43
C PHE A 24 11.13 -5.44 0.69
N ARG A 25 11.37 -6.53 0.00
CA ARG A 25 10.34 -7.38 -0.57
C ARG A 25 10.85 -8.81 -0.65
N GLU A 26 10.03 -9.75 -0.17
CA GLU A 26 10.34 -11.20 -0.22
C GLU A 26 11.74 -11.54 0.36
N GLY A 27 12.10 -10.90 1.48
CA GLY A 27 13.37 -11.14 2.16
C GLY A 27 14.61 -10.53 1.50
N ARG A 28 14.43 -9.72 0.44
CA ARG A 28 15.54 -9.05 -0.25
C ARG A 28 15.46 -7.54 -0.07
N SER A 29 16.61 -6.88 -0.06
CA SER A 29 16.71 -5.42 -0.05
C SER A 29 16.88 -4.85 -1.45
N TYR A 30 16.28 -3.69 -1.68
CA TYR A 30 16.30 -2.97 -2.97
C TYR A 30 16.71 -1.51 -2.76
N LEU A 31 17.33 -0.92 -3.78
CA LEU A 31 17.73 0.49 -3.79
C LEU A 31 17.13 1.17 -5.03
N ALA A 32 16.59 2.35 -4.84
CA ALA A 32 16.08 3.17 -5.95
C ALA A 32 17.15 3.40 -7.02
N GLY A 33 16.74 3.46 -8.28
CA GLY A 33 17.61 3.69 -9.44
C GLY A 33 18.48 2.50 -9.84
N LYS A 34 18.49 1.41 -9.09
CA LYS A 34 19.24 0.19 -9.44
C LYS A 34 18.43 -0.76 -10.29
N THR A 35 19.12 -1.56 -11.07
CA THR A 35 18.56 -2.64 -11.90
C THR A 35 18.76 -3.98 -11.21
N TYR A 36 17.75 -4.84 -11.29
CA TYR A 36 17.73 -6.16 -10.67
C TYR A 36 17.30 -7.22 -11.66
N HIS A 37 17.92 -8.40 -11.57
CA HIS A 37 17.39 -9.59 -12.23
C HIS A 37 16.13 -10.01 -11.47
N ASN A 38 14.98 -9.96 -12.16
CA ASN A 38 13.67 -10.21 -11.57
C ASN A 38 13.15 -11.58 -12.02
N ARG A 39 12.84 -12.45 -11.06
CA ARG A 39 12.23 -13.76 -11.35
C ARG A 39 10.80 -13.91 -10.83
N TYR A 40 10.41 -13.07 -9.87
CA TYR A 40 9.18 -13.31 -9.10
C TYR A 40 8.35 -12.06 -8.81
N LEU A 41 8.94 -10.86 -8.90
CA LEU A 41 8.22 -9.66 -8.51
C LEU A 41 7.22 -9.25 -9.60
N ALA A 42 5.97 -9.23 -9.23
CA ALA A 42 4.87 -8.87 -10.11
C ALA A 42 4.74 -7.34 -10.20
N ILE A 43 4.91 -6.79 -11.39
CA ILE A 43 4.68 -5.38 -11.72
C ILE A 43 3.18 -5.21 -11.99
N TYR A 44 2.51 -4.36 -11.23
CA TYR A 44 1.11 -4.01 -11.43
C TYR A 44 1.01 -2.86 -12.43
N GLU A 45 0.24 -3.01 -13.50
CA GLU A 45 0.10 -1.97 -14.52
C GLU A 45 -0.71 -0.76 -14.03
N LYS A 46 -1.56 -0.96 -13.01
CA LYS A 46 -2.37 0.10 -12.40
C LYS A 46 -1.99 0.30 -10.94
N LEU A 47 -1.94 1.58 -10.54
CA LEU A 47 -1.64 1.93 -9.14
C LEU A 47 -2.67 1.36 -8.17
N GLU A 48 -3.95 1.29 -8.57
CA GLU A 48 -5.03 0.71 -7.78
C GLU A 48 -4.76 -0.76 -7.42
N ASP A 49 -4.28 -1.56 -8.37
CA ASP A 49 -3.98 -2.98 -8.13
C ASP A 49 -2.75 -3.14 -7.21
N ALA A 50 -1.74 -2.26 -7.34
CA ALA A 50 -0.62 -2.22 -6.40
C ALA A 50 -1.07 -1.83 -4.98
N VAL A 51 -1.98 -0.87 -4.85
CA VAL A 51 -2.57 -0.48 -3.55
C VAL A 51 -3.34 -1.63 -2.91
N VAL A 52 -4.07 -2.43 -3.69
CA VAL A 52 -4.71 -3.66 -3.19
C VAL A 52 -3.66 -4.65 -2.67
N ASN A 53 -2.55 -4.83 -3.39
CA ASN A 53 -1.44 -5.68 -2.93
C ASN A 53 -0.79 -5.13 -1.65
N ALA A 54 -0.74 -3.83 -1.46
CA ALA A 54 -0.17 -3.20 -0.27
C ALA A 54 -0.82 -3.68 1.04
N SER A 55 -2.10 -4.08 1.01
CA SER A 55 -2.81 -4.60 2.19
C SER A 55 -2.29 -5.93 2.72
N GLN A 56 -1.43 -6.60 1.97
CA GLN A 56 -0.79 -7.86 2.39
C GLN A 56 0.48 -7.63 3.23
N TYR A 57 0.96 -6.38 3.31
CA TYR A 57 2.14 -6.03 4.07
C TYR A 57 1.77 -5.67 5.51
N PRO A 58 2.57 -6.11 6.49
CA PRO A 58 2.39 -5.71 7.88
C PRO A 58 2.47 -4.18 8.02
N SER A 59 1.54 -3.62 8.77
CA SER A 59 1.45 -2.16 8.93
C SER A 59 2.56 -1.54 9.78
N GLU A 60 3.28 -2.34 10.53
CA GLU A 60 4.43 -1.91 11.36
C GLU A 60 5.64 -1.56 10.50
N GLU A 61 5.70 -2.11 9.28
CA GLU A 61 6.71 -1.77 8.30
C GLU A 61 6.13 -0.72 7.35
N GLY A 62 6.79 0.42 7.20
CA GLY A 62 6.35 1.48 6.30
C GLY A 62 6.10 0.94 4.89
N ILE A 63 4.90 1.20 4.34
CA ILE A 63 4.57 0.82 2.96
C ILE A 63 5.04 1.92 2.02
N THR A 64 5.69 1.51 0.95
CA THR A 64 6.15 2.40 -0.11
C THR A 64 5.82 1.79 -1.47
N ILE A 65 5.30 2.59 -2.39
CA ILE A 65 5.02 2.17 -3.77
C ILE A 65 6.00 2.89 -4.70
N TYR A 66 6.61 2.14 -5.61
CA TYR A 66 7.49 2.65 -6.64
C TYR A 66 6.89 2.46 -8.03
N GLU A 67 7.06 3.46 -8.86
CA GLU A 67 7.01 3.25 -10.31
C GLU A 67 8.24 2.47 -10.73
N VAL A 68 8.04 1.51 -11.60
CA VAL A 68 9.08 0.59 -12.04
C VAL A 68 9.04 0.38 -13.54
N SER A 69 10.19 0.03 -14.09
CA SER A 69 10.33 -0.46 -15.46
C SER A 69 10.85 -1.88 -15.45
N GLY A 70 10.24 -2.72 -16.26
CA GLY A 70 10.70 -4.08 -16.49
C GLY A 70 10.90 -4.38 -17.95
N TRP A 71 11.83 -5.28 -18.29
CA TRP A 71 12.11 -5.68 -19.66
C TRP A 71 12.68 -7.10 -19.72
N GLY A 72 13.01 -7.56 -20.93
CA GLY A 72 13.43 -8.91 -21.23
C GLY A 72 12.24 -9.86 -21.38
N GLN A 73 12.37 -11.08 -20.90
CA GLN A 73 11.29 -12.05 -20.95
C GLN A 73 10.14 -11.63 -20.03
N VAL A 74 8.92 -11.62 -20.54
CA VAL A 74 7.72 -11.19 -19.80
C VAL A 74 6.73 -12.33 -19.67
N THR A 75 6.27 -12.57 -18.44
CA THR A 75 5.14 -13.46 -18.16
C THR A 75 3.94 -12.62 -17.72
N ASP A 76 2.84 -12.73 -18.43
CA ASP A 76 1.61 -11.99 -18.18
C ASP A 76 0.64 -12.81 -17.32
N PHE A 77 0.15 -12.20 -16.23
CA PHE A 77 -0.86 -12.75 -15.31
C PHE A 77 -2.16 -11.92 -15.31
N GLY A 78 -2.38 -11.11 -16.33
CA GLY A 78 -3.54 -10.23 -16.46
C GLY A 78 -3.39 -8.90 -15.73
N LYS A 79 -3.55 -8.87 -14.41
CA LYS A 79 -3.41 -7.63 -13.61
C LYS A 79 -1.97 -7.24 -13.31
N CYS A 80 -1.04 -8.16 -13.48
CA CYS A 80 0.37 -7.93 -13.24
C CYS A 80 1.23 -8.72 -14.21
N LYS A 81 2.47 -8.29 -14.36
CA LYS A 81 3.48 -8.91 -15.23
C LYS A 81 4.75 -9.16 -14.46
N VAL A 82 5.40 -10.28 -14.73
CA VAL A 82 6.75 -10.57 -14.24
C VAL A 82 7.70 -10.43 -15.41
N THR A 83 8.75 -9.63 -15.24
CA THR A 83 9.78 -9.36 -16.24
C THR A 83 11.10 -9.95 -15.82
N GLU A 84 11.99 -10.23 -16.75
CA GLU A 84 13.31 -10.76 -16.44
C GLU A 84 14.18 -9.75 -15.71
N TRP A 85 14.09 -8.48 -16.08
CA TRP A 85 14.82 -7.38 -15.46
C TRP A 85 13.85 -6.33 -14.91
N LEU A 86 14.25 -5.70 -13.83
CA LEU A 86 13.48 -4.70 -13.11
C LEU A 86 14.37 -3.53 -12.68
N LYS A 87 13.89 -2.32 -12.85
CA LYS A 87 14.49 -1.10 -12.30
C LYS A 87 13.43 -0.34 -11.50
N LEU A 88 13.81 0.13 -10.31
CA LEU A 88 12.99 1.05 -9.54
C LEU A 88 13.24 2.47 -10.07
N ASP A 89 12.22 3.07 -10.65
CA ASP A 89 12.32 4.39 -11.29
C ASP A 89 12.16 5.49 -10.24
N GLN A 90 10.97 5.67 -9.69
CA GLN A 90 10.69 6.71 -8.70
C GLN A 90 9.64 6.29 -7.68
N ILE A 91 9.65 6.96 -6.53
CA ILE A 91 8.65 6.76 -5.48
C ILE A 91 7.31 7.40 -5.88
N VAL A 92 6.20 6.69 -5.69
CA VAL A 92 4.86 7.27 -5.79
C VAL A 92 4.57 8.06 -4.52
N ALA A 93 4.13 9.30 -4.65
CA ALA A 93 3.84 10.13 -3.49
C ALA A 93 2.77 9.49 -2.59
N LYS A 94 3.04 9.44 -1.28
CA LYS A 94 2.14 8.77 -0.31
C LYS A 94 0.68 9.24 -0.44
N LYS A 95 0.47 10.55 -0.61
CA LYS A 95 -0.86 11.14 -0.77
C LYS A 95 -1.68 10.56 -1.94
N GLU A 96 -1.02 10.16 -3.03
CA GLU A 96 -1.69 9.65 -4.22
C GLU A 96 -2.29 8.26 -3.96
N TRP A 97 -1.49 7.34 -3.44
CA TRP A 97 -1.97 5.99 -3.20
C TRP A 97 -2.82 5.86 -1.92
N VAL A 98 -2.62 6.74 -0.92
CA VAL A 98 -3.52 6.82 0.25
C VAL A 98 -4.90 7.33 -0.15
N ALA A 99 -5.00 8.27 -1.08
CA ALA A 99 -6.29 8.70 -1.62
C ALA A 99 -7.06 7.55 -2.31
N LEU A 100 -6.36 6.63 -2.95
CA LEU A 100 -6.97 5.41 -3.53
C LEU A 100 -7.46 4.45 -2.45
N LEU A 101 -6.76 4.33 -1.31
CA LEU A 101 -7.25 3.56 -0.16
C LEU A 101 -8.57 4.10 0.38
N GLY A 102 -8.78 5.41 0.39
CA GLY A 102 -10.04 6.03 0.79
C GLY A 102 -11.24 5.54 -0.02
N LYS A 103 -11.03 5.15 -1.29
CA LYS A 103 -12.07 4.54 -2.14
C LYS A 103 -12.37 3.07 -1.77
N GLN A 104 -11.51 2.42 -1.01
CA GLN A 104 -11.63 1.01 -0.62
C GLN A 104 -12.43 0.75 0.67
N THR A 105 -13.10 1.77 1.20
CA THR A 105 -13.90 1.67 2.45
C THR A 105 -15.03 0.63 2.39
N ASN A 106 -15.47 0.25 1.20
CA ASN A 106 -16.48 -0.80 0.97
C ASN A 106 -15.88 -2.11 0.46
N SER A 107 -14.56 -2.24 0.44
CA SER A 107 -13.91 -3.47 -0.02
C SER A 107 -14.36 -4.68 0.80
N ASN A 108 -14.51 -5.83 0.16
CA ASN A 108 -14.79 -7.09 0.84
C ASN A 108 -13.60 -7.55 1.71
N TYR A 109 -12.38 -7.08 1.43
CA TYR A 109 -11.16 -7.41 2.17
C TYR A 109 -11.00 -6.50 3.38
N ALA A 110 -11.10 -7.08 4.58
CA ALA A 110 -10.90 -6.33 5.83
C ALA A 110 -9.50 -5.71 5.91
N SER A 111 -8.47 -6.39 5.38
CA SER A 111 -7.09 -5.88 5.34
C SER A 111 -6.97 -4.54 4.61
N LEU A 112 -7.67 -4.36 3.49
CA LEU A 112 -7.70 -3.07 2.78
C LEU A 112 -8.38 -1.98 3.59
N ARG A 113 -9.50 -2.30 4.25
CA ARG A 113 -10.21 -1.35 5.09
C ARG A 113 -9.41 -0.98 6.35
N ILE A 114 -8.66 -1.95 6.93
CA ILE A 114 -7.71 -1.70 8.03
C ILE A 114 -6.59 -0.76 7.57
N LEU A 115 -6.00 -1.02 6.41
CA LEU A 115 -4.94 -0.17 5.86
C LEU A 115 -5.45 1.25 5.58
N ALA A 116 -6.67 1.38 5.01
CA ALA A 116 -7.33 2.65 4.81
C ALA A 116 -7.57 3.39 6.14
N ALA A 117 -8.01 2.68 7.19
CA ALA A 117 -8.23 3.24 8.52
C ALA A 117 -6.94 3.77 9.15
N ARG A 118 -5.83 3.05 9.01
CA ARG A 118 -4.53 3.43 9.59
C ARG A 118 -3.86 4.60 8.89
N LEU A 119 -4.01 4.70 7.57
CA LEU A 119 -3.24 5.65 6.76
C LEU A 119 -4.03 6.87 6.29
N SER A 120 -5.37 6.86 6.42
CA SER A 120 -6.19 7.97 5.97
C SER A 120 -5.97 9.22 6.82
N GLU A 121 -5.88 10.36 6.14
CA GLU A 121 -5.93 11.69 6.73
C GLU A 121 -7.32 12.33 6.54
N ASP A 122 -8.22 11.65 5.82
CA ASP A 122 -9.58 12.13 5.53
C ASP A 122 -10.54 11.75 6.66
N ALA A 123 -11.05 12.75 7.36
CA ALA A 123 -12.02 12.61 8.45
C ALA A 123 -13.32 11.91 8.00
N ALA A 124 -13.77 12.06 6.75
CA ALA A 124 -14.96 11.40 6.24
C ALA A 124 -14.73 9.88 6.07
N VAL A 125 -13.56 9.49 5.59
CA VAL A 125 -13.12 8.08 5.50
C VAL A 125 -13.07 7.47 6.89
N LEU A 126 -12.41 8.13 7.86
CA LEU A 126 -12.30 7.65 9.24
C LEU A 126 -13.66 7.53 9.93
N LYS A 127 -14.55 8.53 9.77
CA LYS A 127 -15.92 8.48 10.29
C LYS A 127 -16.71 7.29 9.73
N LYS A 128 -16.53 6.96 8.46
CA LYS A 128 -17.20 5.84 7.83
C LYS A 128 -16.66 4.51 8.36
N LEU A 129 -15.33 4.34 8.41
CA LEU A 129 -14.67 3.12 8.89
C LEU A 129 -14.85 2.89 10.41
N ALA A 130 -15.13 3.93 11.19
CA ALA A 130 -15.50 3.80 12.60
C ALA A 130 -16.79 3.00 12.81
N GLN A 131 -17.62 2.84 11.78
CA GLN A 131 -18.86 2.05 11.80
C GLN A 131 -18.69 0.69 11.11
N ASP A 132 -17.45 0.29 10.82
CA ASP A 132 -17.18 -0.99 10.16
C ASP A 132 -17.63 -2.17 11.03
N LYS A 133 -18.16 -3.20 10.38
CA LYS A 133 -18.54 -4.45 11.05
C LYS A 133 -17.35 -5.18 11.69
N ASN A 134 -16.16 -5.02 11.14
CA ASN A 134 -14.94 -5.65 11.65
C ASN A 134 -14.32 -4.82 12.76
N GLN A 135 -14.12 -5.44 13.93
CA GLN A 135 -13.54 -4.77 15.11
C GLN A 135 -12.13 -4.25 14.84
N GLN A 136 -11.29 -4.98 14.09
CA GLN A 136 -9.92 -4.56 13.79
C GLN A 136 -9.89 -3.29 12.93
N VAL A 137 -10.87 -3.09 12.06
CA VAL A 137 -11.02 -1.83 11.30
C VAL A 137 -11.35 -0.70 12.25
N ARG A 138 -12.29 -0.90 13.18
CA ARG A 138 -12.65 0.13 14.17
C ARG A 138 -11.48 0.46 15.11
N SER A 139 -10.72 -0.55 15.55
CA SER A 139 -9.49 -0.34 16.34
C SER A 139 -8.45 0.47 15.57
N ALA A 140 -8.24 0.16 14.29
CA ALA A 140 -7.32 0.91 13.43
C ALA A 140 -7.74 2.38 13.27
N VAL A 141 -9.04 2.68 13.23
CA VAL A 141 -9.55 4.06 13.28
C VAL A 141 -9.21 4.71 14.61
N ALA A 142 -9.41 4.01 15.74
CA ALA A 142 -9.12 4.55 17.06
C ALA A 142 -7.62 4.90 17.26
N GLU A 143 -6.73 4.13 16.64
CA GLU A 143 -5.28 4.30 16.69
C GLU A 143 -4.76 5.41 15.73
N ASN A 144 -5.57 5.85 14.75
CA ASN A 144 -5.15 6.85 13.79
C ASN A 144 -5.16 8.25 14.39
N ALA A 145 -4.01 8.92 14.40
CA ALA A 145 -3.84 10.26 14.96
C ALA A 145 -4.72 11.34 14.30
N ASN A 146 -5.19 11.11 13.06
CA ASN A 146 -6.08 12.03 12.35
C ASN A 146 -7.58 11.78 12.66
N THR A 147 -7.89 10.83 13.54
CA THR A 147 -9.28 10.51 13.87
C THR A 147 -9.90 11.63 14.69
N PRO A 148 -11.04 12.21 14.23
CA PRO A 148 -11.70 13.30 14.97
C PRO A 148 -12.14 12.87 16.37
N ALA A 149 -11.99 13.74 17.36
CA ALA A 149 -12.36 13.48 18.75
C ALA A 149 -13.78 12.93 18.94
N LEU A 150 -14.75 13.48 18.18
CA LEU A 150 -16.13 12.98 18.19
C LEU A 150 -16.26 11.51 17.73
N VAL A 151 -15.40 11.07 16.82
CA VAL A 151 -15.36 9.68 16.34
C VAL A 151 -14.76 8.80 17.43
N LEU A 152 -13.67 9.22 18.09
CA LEU A 152 -13.05 8.51 19.22
C LEU A 152 -14.04 8.32 20.37
N THR A 153 -14.80 9.36 20.73
CA THR A 153 -15.86 9.27 21.75
C THR A 153 -16.90 8.21 21.38
N LYS A 154 -17.33 8.15 20.13
CA LYS A 154 -18.29 7.13 19.67
C LYS A 154 -17.72 5.70 19.68
N LEU A 155 -16.42 5.56 19.52
CA LEU A 155 -15.74 4.27 19.63
C LEU A 155 -15.48 3.84 21.07
N GLY A 156 -15.84 4.67 22.07
CA GLY A 156 -15.61 4.40 23.48
C GLY A 156 -14.14 4.58 23.92
N VAL A 157 -13.35 5.25 23.10
CA VAL A 157 -11.97 5.62 23.47
C VAL A 157 -12.05 6.96 24.18
N ALA A 158 -11.78 6.96 25.49
CA ALA A 158 -11.75 8.18 26.29
C ALA A 158 -10.70 9.17 25.73
N ALA A 159 -11.01 10.46 25.77
CA ALA A 159 -10.20 11.55 25.21
C ALA A 159 -8.82 11.74 25.91
N GLU A 160 -8.40 10.84 26.76
CA GLU A 160 -7.19 10.95 27.59
C GLU A 160 -5.88 10.81 26.81
N VAL A 161 -5.89 10.32 25.57
CA VAL A 161 -4.66 10.05 24.81
C VAL A 161 -4.07 11.31 24.15
N ASN A 162 -4.83 12.38 23.99
CA ASN A 162 -4.35 13.60 23.32
C ASN A 162 -3.71 14.65 24.28
N ALA A 163 -3.63 14.39 25.58
CA ALA A 163 -3.06 15.32 26.55
C ALA A 163 -1.54 15.13 26.81
N MET A 164 -0.90 14.14 26.20
CA MET A 164 0.51 13.83 26.42
C MET A 164 1.45 14.22 25.26
N ALA A 165 0.99 15.03 24.32
CA ALA A 165 1.82 15.54 23.21
C ALA A 165 1.81 17.08 23.20
N ILE A 166 2.29 17.70 24.28
CA ILE A 166 2.75 19.10 24.29
C ILE A 166 4.15 19.13 24.91
#